data_db7ba8b0d30de2a373bf5b253dcd452e
#
_entry.id   db7ba8b0d30de2a373bf5b253dcd452e
#
_cell.length_a   1.000
_cell.length_b   1.000
_cell.length_c   1.000
_cell.angle_alpha   90.00
_cell.angle_beta   90.00
_cell.angle_gamma   90.00
#
_symmetry.space_group_name_H-M   'P 1'
#
loop_
_entity.id
_entity.type
_entity.pdbx_description
1 polymer ?
#
loop_
_entity_poly.entity_id
_entity_poly.type
_entity_poly.pdbx_seq_one_letter_code
_entity_poly.pdbx_strand_id
1 'polypeptide(L)'
;METLKKKYNEEITPALIEKFGYTSKMEVPKLEKIVLNMGVGDATTDSKYLDAAVKELTVIAGQKPVITKAKKSIAGFKLREGNKIGCKVTLRGERMYIFLEKLINIALPRVRDFRGISKGSFDGRGNYTLGIKEQLIFPEVDYDQVIKTRGLDIVIVTTAKTNEEALELLSSFGLPFKK
;
A
#
# COMPACT_ATOMS: atom_id res chain seq x y z
N MET A 1 3.88 -11.45 -19.77
CA MET A 1 4.38 -11.03 -18.44
C MET A 1 4.00 -12.11 -17.43
N GLU A 2 4.97 -12.58 -16.71
CA GLU A 2 4.73 -13.52 -15.62
C GLU A 2 4.11 -12.74 -14.48
N THR A 3 2.87 -13.02 -14.10
CA THR A 3 2.20 -12.30 -13.02
C THR A 3 2.86 -12.66 -11.68
N LEU A 4 3.01 -11.69 -10.76
CA LEU A 4 3.57 -11.94 -9.42
C LEU A 4 2.88 -13.10 -8.69
N LYS A 5 1.61 -13.35 -8.97
CA LYS A 5 0.87 -14.51 -8.44
C LYS A 5 1.47 -15.84 -8.92
N LYS A 6 1.86 -15.92 -10.19
CA LYS A 6 2.50 -17.11 -10.75
C LYS A 6 3.89 -17.32 -10.13
N LYS A 7 4.68 -16.25 -10.05
CA LYS A 7 5.97 -16.24 -9.35
C LYS A 7 5.86 -16.71 -7.89
N TYR A 8 4.82 -16.28 -7.18
CA TYR A 8 4.57 -16.74 -5.81
C TYR A 8 4.39 -18.26 -5.74
N ASN A 9 3.57 -18.83 -6.62
CA ASN A 9 3.28 -20.25 -6.59
C ASN A 9 4.45 -21.13 -7.03
N GLU A 10 5.22 -20.71 -8.03
CA GLU A 10 6.25 -21.51 -8.69
C GLU A 10 7.64 -21.33 -8.06
N GLU A 11 7.98 -20.14 -7.59
CA GLU A 11 9.33 -19.82 -7.08
C GLU A 11 9.35 -19.52 -5.58
N ILE A 12 8.48 -18.60 -5.13
CA ILE A 12 8.54 -18.08 -3.75
C ILE A 12 8.11 -19.12 -2.73
N THR A 13 7.03 -19.84 -3.02
CA THR A 13 6.52 -20.87 -2.09
C THR A 13 7.54 -21.99 -1.82
N PRO A 14 8.19 -22.62 -2.82
CA PRO A 14 9.22 -23.60 -2.56
C PRO A 14 10.42 -23.06 -1.79
N ALA A 15 10.89 -21.85 -2.14
CA ALA A 15 12.02 -21.21 -1.46
C ALA A 15 11.74 -20.92 0.03
N LEU A 16 10.54 -20.49 0.37
CA LEU A 16 10.13 -20.25 1.76
C LEU A 16 9.98 -21.55 2.55
N ILE A 17 9.49 -22.62 1.93
CA ILE A 17 9.43 -23.94 2.56
C ILE A 17 10.81 -24.45 2.91
N GLU A 18 11.76 -24.33 2.00
CA GLU A 18 13.14 -24.73 2.23
C GLU A 18 13.81 -23.91 3.34
N LYS A 19 13.61 -22.58 3.33
CA LYS A 19 14.24 -21.67 4.30
C LYS A 19 13.70 -21.80 5.72
N PHE A 20 12.39 -21.91 5.88
CA PHE A 20 11.73 -21.91 7.20
C PHE A 20 11.26 -23.32 7.65
N GLY A 21 11.37 -24.32 6.79
CA GLY A 21 11.05 -25.69 7.15
C GLY A 21 9.55 -25.96 7.37
N TYR A 22 8.67 -25.31 6.60
CA TYR A 22 7.23 -25.56 6.70
C TYR A 22 6.87 -26.98 6.28
N THR A 23 5.96 -27.61 7.01
CA THR A 23 5.48 -28.96 6.73
C THR A 23 4.40 -29.00 5.66
N SER A 24 3.65 -27.92 5.51
CA SER A 24 2.56 -27.79 4.54
C SER A 24 2.67 -26.51 3.73
N LYS A 25 2.27 -26.57 2.45
CA LYS A 25 2.12 -25.38 1.61
C LYS A 25 1.14 -24.35 2.16
N MET A 26 0.18 -24.79 2.99
CA MET A 26 -0.81 -23.90 3.62
C MET A 26 -0.24 -23.06 4.76
N GLU A 27 0.92 -23.45 5.32
CA GLU A 27 1.63 -22.68 6.35
C GLU A 27 2.45 -21.55 5.77
N VAL A 28 2.80 -21.62 4.49
CA VAL A 28 3.62 -20.62 3.83
C VAL A 28 2.94 -19.26 3.88
N PRO A 29 3.62 -18.20 4.35
CA PRO A 29 3.07 -16.85 4.37
C PRO A 29 2.69 -16.39 2.96
N LYS A 30 1.54 -15.75 2.86
CA LYS A 30 1.00 -15.19 1.62
C LYS A 30 0.51 -13.77 1.83
N LEU A 31 0.38 -13.02 0.74
CA LEU A 31 -0.28 -11.74 0.77
C LEU A 31 -1.79 -11.94 0.97
N GLU A 32 -2.36 -11.22 1.93
CA GLU A 32 -3.79 -11.24 2.19
C GLU A 32 -4.51 -10.08 1.51
N LYS A 33 -4.02 -8.87 1.73
CA LYS A 33 -4.55 -7.65 1.14
C LYS A 33 -3.52 -6.53 1.14
N ILE A 34 -3.76 -5.53 0.29
CA ILE A 34 -3.05 -4.25 0.33
C ILE A 34 -4.09 -3.15 0.55
N VAL A 35 -3.88 -2.32 1.56
CA VAL A 35 -4.74 -1.19 1.88
C VAL A 35 -4.01 0.09 1.54
N LEU A 36 -4.64 0.92 0.72
CA LEU A 36 -4.17 2.27 0.40
C LEU A 36 -5.03 3.25 1.17
N ASN A 37 -4.40 4.19 1.86
CA ASN A 37 -5.08 5.24 2.60
C ASN A 37 -4.52 6.60 2.24
N MET A 38 -5.40 7.55 2.02
CA MET A 38 -5.05 8.94 1.77
C MET A 38 -5.81 9.84 2.75
N GLY A 39 -5.07 10.50 3.64
CA GLY A 39 -5.62 11.49 4.56
C GLY A 39 -5.79 12.83 3.87
N VAL A 40 -6.98 13.42 3.96
CA VAL A 40 -7.32 14.71 3.36
C VAL A 40 -7.87 15.65 4.43
N GLY A 41 -6.98 16.19 5.27
CA GLY A 41 -7.36 17.12 6.33
C GLY A 41 -7.99 18.41 5.78
N ASP A 42 -7.55 18.87 4.62
CA ASP A 42 -8.07 20.07 3.95
C ASP A 42 -9.54 19.94 3.51
N ALA A 43 -10.07 18.73 3.48
CA ALA A 43 -11.49 18.48 3.16
C ALA A 43 -12.46 19.13 4.17
N THR A 44 -11.99 19.49 5.35
CA THR A 44 -12.75 20.25 6.34
C THR A 44 -13.02 21.68 5.87
N THR A 45 -12.16 22.23 5.04
CA THR A 45 -12.25 23.58 4.49
C THR A 45 -12.97 23.59 3.14
N ASP A 46 -12.60 22.68 2.23
CA ASP A 46 -13.21 22.55 0.90
C ASP A 46 -13.28 21.07 0.48
N SER A 47 -14.50 20.62 0.17
CA SER A 47 -14.76 19.25 -0.27
C SER A 47 -14.09 18.88 -1.60
N LYS A 48 -13.73 19.86 -2.44
CA LYS A 48 -13.05 19.64 -3.72
C LYS A 48 -11.73 18.90 -3.56
N TYR A 49 -11.02 19.12 -2.46
CA TYR A 49 -9.78 18.40 -2.17
C TYR A 49 -10.01 16.90 -1.98
N LEU A 50 -11.10 16.53 -1.34
CA LEU A 50 -11.46 15.13 -1.18
C LEU A 50 -11.88 14.48 -2.50
N ASP A 51 -12.67 15.18 -3.31
CA ASP A 51 -13.12 14.67 -4.61
C ASP A 51 -11.92 14.43 -5.54
N ALA A 52 -10.94 15.33 -5.53
CA ALA A 52 -9.68 15.14 -6.26
C ALA A 52 -8.91 13.91 -5.74
N ALA A 53 -8.75 13.77 -4.42
CA ALA A 53 -8.07 12.64 -3.82
C ALA A 53 -8.75 11.30 -4.14
N VAL A 54 -10.08 11.26 -4.15
CA VAL A 54 -10.86 10.06 -4.54
C VAL A 54 -10.62 9.70 -6.01
N LYS A 55 -10.57 10.67 -6.91
CA LYS A 55 -10.26 10.43 -8.34
C LYS A 55 -8.84 9.89 -8.51
N GLU A 56 -7.86 10.55 -7.91
CA GLU A 56 -6.46 10.14 -7.95
C GLU A 56 -6.27 8.71 -7.39
N LEU A 57 -6.84 8.41 -6.23
CA LEU A 57 -6.74 7.08 -5.63
C LEU A 57 -7.48 6.01 -6.46
N THR A 58 -8.58 6.36 -7.12
CA THR A 58 -9.29 5.46 -8.04
C THR A 58 -8.40 5.05 -9.21
N VAL A 59 -7.69 5.99 -9.79
CA VAL A 59 -6.78 5.73 -10.92
C VAL A 59 -5.57 4.90 -10.48
N ILE A 60 -4.98 5.22 -9.32
CA ILE A 60 -3.84 4.49 -8.75
C ILE A 60 -4.22 3.03 -8.44
N ALA A 61 -5.34 2.83 -7.77
CA ALA A 61 -5.76 1.51 -7.29
C ALA A 61 -6.50 0.67 -8.35
N GLY A 62 -7.08 1.31 -9.37
CA GLY A 62 -7.98 0.65 -10.31
C GLY A 62 -9.32 0.23 -9.70
N GLN A 63 -9.66 0.77 -8.52
CA GLN A 63 -10.88 0.48 -7.79
C GLN A 63 -11.35 1.73 -7.05
N LYS A 64 -12.68 1.95 -7.00
CA LYS A 64 -13.26 3.10 -6.31
C LYS A 64 -12.99 3.03 -4.79
N PRO A 65 -12.37 4.05 -4.19
CA PRO A 65 -12.13 4.09 -2.76
C PRO A 65 -13.40 4.40 -1.96
N VAL A 66 -13.35 4.03 -0.69
CA VAL A 66 -14.37 4.37 0.30
C VAL A 66 -13.95 5.67 1.00
N ILE A 67 -14.88 6.61 1.12
CA ILE A 67 -14.66 7.86 1.85
C ILE A 67 -14.72 7.57 3.34
N THR A 68 -13.71 8.01 4.08
CA THR A 68 -13.62 7.87 5.53
C THR A 68 -14.13 9.13 6.22
N LYS A 69 -14.88 8.93 7.30
CA LYS A 69 -15.50 10.00 8.10
C LYS A 69 -14.89 10.07 9.49
N ALA A 70 -14.87 11.27 10.07
CA ALA A 70 -14.43 11.48 11.43
C ALA A 70 -15.37 10.78 12.42
N LYS A 71 -14.81 10.06 13.39
CA LYS A 71 -15.55 9.37 14.44
C LYS A 71 -15.85 10.25 15.65
N LYS A 72 -15.06 11.31 15.85
CA LYS A 72 -15.18 12.25 16.97
C LYS A 72 -14.94 13.68 16.49
N SER A 73 -15.57 14.62 17.18
CA SER A 73 -15.32 16.06 16.97
C SER A 73 -14.06 16.49 17.71
N ILE A 74 -13.19 17.25 17.06
CA ILE A 74 -11.96 17.79 17.64
C ILE A 74 -11.87 19.27 17.28
N ALA A 75 -12.08 20.14 18.28
CA ALA A 75 -12.15 21.60 18.09
C ALA A 75 -10.84 22.19 17.55
N GLY A 76 -9.68 21.69 18.01
CA GLY A 76 -8.36 22.14 17.55
C GLY A 76 -8.11 21.96 16.06
N PHE A 77 -8.76 21.00 15.44
CA PHE A 77 -8.70 20.74 13.98
C PHE A 77 -9.91 21.26 13.21
N LYS A 78 -10.81 21.99 13.85
CA LYS A 78 -12.10 22.43 13.26
C LYS A 78 -12.90 21.26 12.67
N LEU A 79 -12.81 20.09 13.30
CA LEU A 79 -13.36 18.84 12.85
C LEU A 79 -14.63 18.51 13.66
N ARG A 80 -15.71 18.17 12.95
CA ARG A 80 -16.93 17.64 13.53
C ARG A 80 -17.09 16.15 13.19
N GLU A 81 -17.73 15.42 14.07
CA GLU A 81 -18.13 14.04 13.82
C GLU A 81 -18.93 13.94 12.51
N GLY A 82 -18.62 12.94 11.71
CA GLY A 82 -19.25 12.73 10.41
C GLY A 82 -18.60 13.49 9.24
N ASN A 83 -17.68 14.42 9.49
CA ASN A 83 -16.96 15.10 8.43
C ASN A 83 -16.12 14.09 7.62
N LYS A 84 -16.16 14.25 6.30
CA LYS A 84 -15.36 13.44 5.37
C LYS A 84 -13.93 13.94 5.41
N ILE A 85 -12.97 13.09 5.78
CA ILE A 85 -11.58 13.48 6.04
C ILE A 85 -10.53 12.66 5.29
N GLY A 86 -10.93 11.69 4.51
CA GLY A 86 -10.00 10.86 3.76
C GLY A 86 -10.70 9.84 2.89
N CYS A 87 -9.89 9.04 2.25
CA CYS A 87 -10.36 7.91 1.45
C CYS A 87 -9.40 6.72 1.59
N LYS A 88 -9.93 5.53 1.47
CA LYS A 88 -9.16 4.28 1.51
C LYS A 88 -9.70 3.28 0.50
N VAL A 89 -8.83 2.40 0.06
CA VAL A 89 -9.18 1.27 -0.79
C VAL A 89 -8.47 0.02 -0.32
N THR A 90 -9.15 -1.12 -0.36
CA THR A 90 -8.59 -2.42 -0.02
C THR A 90 -8.53 -3.27 -1.29
N LEU A 91 -7.31 -3.68 -1.66
CA LEU A 91 -7.05 -4.52 -2.82
C LEU A 91 -6.82 -5.96 -2.40
N ARG A 92 -7.47 -6.90 -3.08
CA ARG A 92 -7.35 -8.36 -2.86
C ARG A 92 -7.23 -9.08 -4.19
N GLY A 93 -6.74 -10.32 -4.16
CA GLY A 93 -6.64 -11.17 -5.34
C GLY A 93 -5.75 -10.58 -6.43
N GLU A 94 -6.18 -10.65 -7.67
CA GLU A 94 -5.37 -10.22 -8.82
C GLU A 94 -5.03 -8.73 -8.80
N ARG A 95 -5.96 -7.89 -8.39
CA ARG A 95 -5.74 -6.44 -8.30
C ARG A 95 -4.63 -6.09 -7.31
N MET A 96 -4.53 -6.84 -6.21
CA MET A 96 -3.46 -6.70 -5.23
C MET A 96 -2.09 -6.99 -5.86
N TYR A 97 -1.95 -8.07 -6.61
CA TYR A 97 -0.70 -8.43 -7.27
C TYR A 97 -0.32 -7.44 -8.38
N ILE A 98 -1.29 -7.00 -9.17
CA ILE A 98 -1.08 -5.96 -10.20
C ILE A 98 -0.59 -4.66 -9.58
N PHE A 99 -1.21 -4.23 -8.48
CA PHE A 99 -0.78 -3.02 -7.77
C PHE A 99 0.64 -3.19 -7.20
N LEU A 100 0.95 -4.33 -6.59
CA LEU A 100 2.27 -4.60 -6.03
C LEU A 100 3.36 -4.60 -7.12
N GLU A 101 3.10 -5.21 -8.26
CA GLU A 101 4.01 -5.22 -9.41
C GLU A 101 4.28 -3.79 -9.92
N LYS A 102 3.25 -2.99 -10.04
CA LYS A 102 3.35 -1.57 -10.41
C LYS A 102 4.13 -0.76 -9.37
N LEU A 103 3.87 -0.99 -8.09
CA LEU A 103 4.60 -0.32 -7.00
C LEU A 103 6.10 -0.62 -7.07
N ILE A 104 6.48 -1.87 -7.23
CA ILE A 104 7.88 -2.31 -7.23
C ILE A 104 8.61 -1.82 -8.48
N ASN A 105 8.03 -2.01 -9.66
CA ASN A 105 8.70 -1.82 -10.93
C ASN A 105 8.65 -0.38 -11.45
N ILE A 106 7.59 0.36 -11.11
CA ILE A 106 7.32 1.68 -11.70
C ILE A 106 7.35 2.78 -10.64
N ALA A 107 6.59 2.64 -9.57
CA ALA A 107 6.40 3.71 -8.60
C ALA A 107 7.61 3.96 -7.71
N LEU A 108 8.15 2.93 -7.07
CA LEU A 108 9.30 3.07 -6.17
C LEU A 108 10.56 3.62 -6.87
N PRO A 109 10.93 3.21 -8.09
CA PRO A 109 12.07 3.81 -8.80
C PRO A 109 11.91 5.30 -9.10
N ARG A 110 10.68 5.82 -9.12
CA ARG A 110 10.37 7.25 -9.36
C ARG A 110 10.42 8.12 -8.12
N VAL A 111 10.55 7.52 -6.94
CA VAL A 111 10.71 8.26 -5.68
C VAL A 111 12.04 9.02 -5.69
N ARG A 112 12.01 10.31 -5.31
CA ARG A 112 13.24 11.12 -5.19
C ARG A 112 14.18 10.54 -4.15
N ASP A 113 15.47 10.46 -4.49
CA ASP A 113 16.53 9.96 -3.61
C ASP A 113 16.23 8.60 -2.99
N PHE A 114 15.60 7.72 -3.78
CA PHE A 114 15.22 6.41 -3.32
C PHE A 114 16.45 5.55 -3.00
N ARG A 115 16.59 5.16 -1.73
CA ARG A 115 17.69 4.34 -1.22
C ARG A 115 17.22 2.99 -0.63
N GLY A 116 16.01 2.58 -0.97
CA GLY A 116 15.36 1.41 -0.41
C GLY A 116 14.36 1.75 0.69
N ILE A 117 13.50 0.79 1.02
CA ILE A 117 12.48 0.92 2.06
C ILE A 117 12.99 0.41 3.40
N SER A 118 12.49 0.95 4.50
CA SER A 118 12.93 0.60 5.85
C SER A 118 12.51 -0.81 6.24
N LYS A 119 13.42 -1.58 6.86
CA LYS A 119 13.09 -2.87 7.49
C LYS A 119 12.33 -2.71 8.82
N GLY A 120 12.34 -1.54 9.41
CA GLY A 120 11.71 -1.26 10.71
C GLY A 120 10.22 -0.94 10.66
N SER A 121 9.59 -0.96 9.47
CA SER A 121 8.18 -0.58 9.31
C SER A 121 7.20 -1.77 9.42
N PHE A 122 7.63 -2.85 10.05
CA PHE A 122 6.78 -4.00 10.40
C PHE A 122 6.10 -3.79 11.75
N ASP A 123 4.91 -4.35 11.92
CA ASP A 123 4.09 -4.22 13.13
C ASP A 123 4.34 -5.30 14.21
N GLY A 124 5.28 -6.20 13.99
CA GLY A 124 5.55 -7.35 14.86
C GLY A 124 4.74 -8.61 14.49
N ARG A 125 3.78 -8.50 13.60
CA ARG A 125 2.89 -9.61 13.14
C ARG A 125 2.99 -9.87 11.63
N GLY A 126 4.06 -9.42 11.00
CA GLY A 126 4.28 -9.63 9.58
C GLY A 126 3.54 -8.69 8.63
N ASN A 127 2.95 -7.61 9.11
CA ASN A 127 2.37 -6.57 8.27
C ASN A 127 3.37 -5.43 8.07
N TYR A 128 3.40 -4.88 6.87
CA TYR A 128 4.33 -3.82 6.48
C TYR A 128 3.60 -2.55 6.08
N THR A 129 4.08 -1.41 6.55
CA THR A 129 3.53 -0.10 6.18
C THR A 129 4.58 0.76 5.48
N LEU A 130 4.23 1.27 4.32
CA LEU A 130 5.05 2.16 3.52
C LEU A 130 4.34 3.51 3.36
N GLY A 131 4.95 4.58 3.84
CA GLY A 131 4.51 5.94 3.58
C GLY A 131 5.16 6.52 2.33
N ILE A 132 4.36 7.01 1.41
CA ILE A 132 4.78 7.71 0.19
C ILE A 132 4.44 9.18 0.36
N LYS A 133 5.40 10.06 0.11
CA LYS A 133 5.22 11.51 0.29
C LYS A 133 4.43 12.16 -0.84
N GLU A 134 4.54 11.63 -2.05
CA GLU A 134 3.98 12.22 -3.25
C GLU A 134 3.25 11.18 -4.10
N GLN A 135 1.97 11.40 -4.40
CA GLN A 135 1.19 10.52 -5.27
C GLN A 135 1.65 10.55 -6.73
N LEU A 136 2.45 11.54 -7.11
CA LEU A 136 2.96 11.74 -8.47
C LEU A 136 3.94 10.64 -8.95
N ILE A 137 4.40 9.78 -8.06
CA ILE A 137 5.23 8.63 -8.42
C ILE A 137 4.48 7.60 -9.27
N PHE A 138 3.15 7.61 -9.20
CA PHE A 138 2.31 6.76 -10.03
C PHE A 138 2.08 7.42 -11.39
N PRO A 139 2.40 6.74 -12.51
CA PRO A 139 2.30 7.33 -13.85
C PRO A 139 0.87 7.61 -14.30
N GLU A 140 -0.12 6.99 -13.66
CA GLU A 140 -1.53 7.20 -13.97
C GLU A 140 -2.08 8.53 -13.44
N VAL A 141 -1.35 9.16 -12.52
CA VAL A 141 -1.72 10.47 -11.97
C VAL A 141 -1.17 11.54 -12.90
N ASP A 142 -2.08 12.30 -13.50
CA ASP A 142 -1.73 13.40 -14.38
C ASP A 142 -1.32 14.62 -13.55
N TYR A 143 -0.10 15.09 -13.74
CA TYR A 143 0.46 16.23 -13.02
C TYR A 143 -0.41 17.49 -13.16
N ASP A 144 -0.97 17.73 -14.35
CA ASP A 144 -1.76 18.92 -14.65
C ASP A 144 -3.13 18.92 -13.93
N GLN A 145 -3.61 17.76 -13.53
CA GLN A 145 -4.89 17.59 -12.83
C GLN A 145 -4.76 17.55 -11.30
N VAL A 146 -3.53 17.52 -10.79
CA VAL A 146 -3.26 17.47 -9.35
C VAL A 146 -3.44 18.84 -8.73
N ILE A 147 -4.44 18.99 -7.86
CA ILE A 147 -4.68 20.25 -7.13
C ILE A 147 -3.64 20.46 -6.04
N LYS A 148 -3.23 19.39 -5.35
CA LYS A 148 -2.26 19.43 -4.26
C LYS A 148 -1.50 18.10 -4.16
N THR A 149 -0.18 18.21 -3.98
CA THR A 149 0.65 17.04 -3.67
C THR A 149 0.26 16.47 -2.30
N ARG A 150 0.01 15.15 -2.25
CA ARG A 150 -0.45 14.43 -1.06
C ARG A 150 0.35 13.17 -0.84
N GLY A 151 0.49 12.82 0.43
CA GLY A 151 1.01 11.55 0.84
C GLY A 151 -0.01 10.42 0.70
N LEU A 152 0.50 9.21 0.61
CA LEU A 152 -0.26 7.98 0.51
C LEU A 152 0.37 6.92 1.42
N ASP A 153 -0.43 6.29 2.26
CA ASP A 153 -0.02 5.16 3.08
C ASP A 153 -0.41 3.85 2.40
N ILE A 154 0.57 2.97 2.26
CA ILE A 154 0.38 1.64 1.68
C ILE A 154 0.64 0.62 2.78
N VAL A 155 -0.38 -0.14 3.16
CA VAL A 155 -0.29 -1.20 4.16
C VAL A 155 -0.39 -2.54 3.47
N ILE A 156 0.66 -3.35 3.57
CA ILE A 156 0.71 -4.70 3.02
C ILE A 156 0.45 -5.68 4.16
N VAL A 157 -0.68 -6.36 4.10
CA VAL A 157 -1.10 -7.35 5.09
C VAL A 157 -0.76 -8.74 4.59
N THR A 158 -0.02 -9.49 5.39
CA THR A 158 0.39 -10.87 5.11
C THR A 158 -0.16 -11.82 6.14
N THR A 159 -0.10 -13.12 5.86
CA THR A 159 -0.44 -14.17 6.82
C THR A 159 0.77 -14.64 7.64
N ALA A 160 1.93 -14.00 7.50
CA ALA A 160 3.14 -14.32 8.25
C ALA A 160 2.92 -14.14 9.76
N LYS A 161 3.50 -15.01 10.55
CA LYS A 161 3.44 -14.94 12.01
C LYS A 161 4.50 -14.00 12.60
N THR A 162 5.62 -13.88 11.93
CA THR A 162 6.77 -13.07 12.36
C THR A 162 7.18 -12.05 11.29
N ASN A 163 7.88 -11.01 11.71
CA ASN A 163 8.41 -10.01 10.78
C ASN A 163 9.47 -10.59 9.83
N GLU A 164 10.22 -11.59 10.29
CA GLU A 164 11.26 -12.25 9.48
C GLU A 164 10.67 -13.01 8.31
N GLU A 165 9.60 -13.76 8.54
CA GLU A 165 8.87 -14.46 7.48
C GLU A 165 8.29 -13.47 6.46
N ALA A 166 7.70 -12.37 6.94
CA ALA A 166 7.15 -11.34 6.08
C ALA A 166 8.23 -10.60 5.30
N LEU A 167 9.36 -10.28 5.92
CA LEU A 167 10.50 -9.65 5.24
C LEU A 167 11.01 -10.52 4.08
N GLU A 168 11.16 -11.82 4.32
CA GLU A 168 11.61 -12.74 3.29
C GLU A 168 10.58 -12.86 2.16
N LEU A 169 9.30 -12.96 2.50
CA LEU A 169 8.21 -12.98 1.52
C LEU A 169 8.23 -11.73 0.63
N LEU A 170 8.29 -10.55 1.22
CA LEU A 170 8.27 -9.29 0.49
C LEU A 170 9.56 -9.07 -0.32
N SER A 171 10.71 -9.49 0.20
CA SER A 171 11.98 -9.46 -0.53
C SER A 171 11.96 -10.37 -1.75
N SER A 172 11.33 -11.53 -1.65
CA SER A 172 11.16 -12.49 -2.75
C SER A 172 10.26 -11.94 -3.86
N PHE A 173 9.29 -11.10 -3.52
CA PHE A 173 8.49 -10.36 -4.51
C PHE A 173 9.30 -9.26 -5.21
N GLY A 174 10.42 -8.85 -4.67
CA GLY A 174 11.30 -7.83 -5.24
C GLY A 174 11.21 -6.46 -4.58
N LEU A 175 10.61 -6.35 -3.38
CA LEU A 175 10.60 -5.10 -2.62
C LEU A 175 12.04 -4.72 -2.21
N PRO A 176 12.50 -3.51 -2.54
CA PRO A 176 13.88 -3.09 -2.33
C PRO A 176 14.10 -2.58 -0.90
N PHE A 177 14.36 -3.47 0.04
CA PHE A 177 14.73 -3.11 1.40
C PHE A 177 16.16 -2.55 1.47
N LYS A 178 16.38 -1.60 2.38
CA LYS A 178 17.73 -1.11 2.70
C LYS A 178 18.57 -2.27 3.27
N LYS A 179 19.81 -2.31 2.85
CA LYS A 179 20.79 -3.26 3.40
C LYS A 179 21.12 -2.96 4.86
#